data_e18581c6f7a03ae8a580c7993205c859
#
_entry.id   e18581c6f7a03ae8a580c7993205c859
#
_cell.length_a   1.000
_cell.length_b   1.000
_cell.length_c   1.000
_cell.angle_alpha   90.00
_cell.angle_beta   90.00
_cell.angle_gamma   90.00
#
_symmetry.space_group_name_H-M   'P 1'
#
loop_
_entity.id
_entity.type
_entity.pdbx_description
1 polymer ?
#
loop_
_entity_poly.entity_id
_entity_poly.type
_entity_poly.pdbx_seq_one_letter_code
_entity_poly.pdbx_strand_id
1 'polypeptide(L)'
;YGSKYSQLGDRVDIVLKHGQMKGDIDTFGIAADRRDYKSRATALSLEYGKRFQREQGVYLEPQAQLLVSHINGEAAVTDYGIRVESEGINSAVGRIGLEVGQKYQRSSAYIKASLLHEFGGRADTVLTLGDETLCDCRDYSGSWWELNLGGELELGRNNDLYFDVARSFGGAFQKQWQINAGVRFSF
;
A
#
# COMPACT_ATOMS: atom_id res chain seq x y z
N TYR A 1 -13.41 0.46 -7.46
CA TYR A 1 -12.84 -0.88 -7.45
C TYR A 1 -13.84 -1.88 -8.02
N GLY A 2 -13.38 -3.03 -8.53
CA GLY A 2 -14.23 -4.11 -9.02
C GLY A 2 -13.67 -5.46 -8.60
N SER A 3 -14.56 -6.36 -8.18
CA SER A 3 -14.23 -7.73 -7.80
C SER A 3 -15.12 -8.70 -8.56
N LYS A 4 -14.53 -9.80 -9.02
CA LYS A 4 -15.25 -10.90 -9.66
C LYS A 4 -14.89 -12.20 -8.95
N TYR A 5 -15.93 -12.93 -8.57
CA TYR A 5 -15.82 -14.26 -7.95
C TYR A 5 -16.38 -15.31 -8.87
N SER A 6 -15.69 -16.45 -8.99
CA SER A 6 -16.16 -17.64 -9.69
C SER A 6 -16.70 -18.65 -8.67
N GLN A 7 -17.66 -19.49 -9.10
CA GLN A 7 -18.13 -20.64 -8.32
C GLN A 7 -17.03 -21.66 -8.05
N LEU A 8 -15.96 -21.65 -8.84
CA LEU A 8 -14.79 -22.53 -8.68
C LEU A 8 -13.75 -21.99 -7.68
N GLY A 9 -14.06 -20.90 -6.97
CA GLY A 9 -13.20 -20.29 -5.96
C GLY A 9 -12.18 -19.28 -6.50
N ASP A 10 -12.23 -18.95 -7.80
CA ASP A 10 -11.36 -17.92 -8.34
C ASP A 10 -11.87 -16.54 -7.96
N ARG A 11 -10.94 -15.63 -7.62
CA ARG A 11 -11.20 -14.22 -7.31
C ARG A 11 -10.26 -13.35 -8.12
N VAL A 12 -10.80 -12.33 -8.75
CA VAL A 12 -10.04 -11.28 -9.42
C VAL A 12 -10.49 -9.93 -8.87
N ASP A 13 -9.55 -9.15 -8.39
CA ASP A 13 -9.80 -7.79 -7.90
C ASP A 13 -9.00 -6.79 -8.71
N ILE A 14 -9.67 -5.70 -9.11
CA ILE A 14 -9.06 -4.56 -9.78
C ILE A 14 -9.37 -3.32 -8.96
N VAL A 15 -8.33 -2.58 -8.58
CA VAL A 15 -8.45 -1.36 -7.80
C VAL A 15 -7.71 -0.23 -8.48
N LEU A 16 -8.42 0.82 -8.85
CA LEU A 16 -7.83 2.09 -9.29
C LEU A 16 -7.96 3.11 -8.16
N LYS A 17 -6.85 3.75 -7.80
CA LYS A 17 -6.79 4.84 -6.82
C LYS A 17 -6.20 6.07 -7.47
N HIS A 18 -6.81 7.20 -7.23
CA HIS A 18 -6.26 8.51 -7.56
C HIS A 18 -6.44 9.44 -6.36
N GLY A 19 -5.42 10.16 -6.01
CA GLY A 19 -5.45 11.07 -4.86
C GLY A 19 -4.55 12.27 -5.08
N GLN A 20 -4.88 13.35 -4.37
CA GLN A 20 -4.06 14.54 -4.27
C GLN A 20 -3.71 14.74 -2.80
N MET A 21 -2.43 14.87 -2.53
CA MET A 21 -1.91 15.29 -1.23
C MET A 21 -1.54 16.77 -1.30
N LYS A 22 -1.90 17.49 -0.26
CA LYS A 22 -1.46 18.88 -0.03
C LYS A 22 -0.82 18.91 1.33
N GLY A 23 0.28 19.58 1.45
CA GLY A 23 0.97 19.77 2.71
C GLY A 23 1.70 21.09 2.73
N ASP A 24 1.95 21.55 3.92
CA ASP A 24 2.73 22.75 4.18
C ASP A 24 4.04 22.29 4.82
N ILE A 25 5.14 22.84 4.38
CA ILE A 25 6.45 22.65 5.00
C ILE A 25 6.84 23.97 5.65
N ASP A 26 6.91 23.95 6.98
CA ASP A 26 7.43 25.08 7.75
C ASP A 26 8.86 24.76 8.18
N THR A 27 9.83 25.56 7.78
CA THR A 27 11.20 25.46 8.26
C THR A 27 11.40 26.35 9.48
N PHE A 28 11.89 25.78 10.57
CA PHE A 28 12.23 26.51 11.80
C PHE A 28 13.71 26.83 11.78
N GLY A 29 14.05 28.11 11.89
CA GLY A 29 15.43 28.58 11.90
C GLY A 29 15.54 30.10 11.86
N ILE A 30 16.72 30.61 11.41
CA ILE A 30 16.99 32.03 11.27
C ILE A 30 16.01 32.74 10.31
N ALA A 31 15.32 31.90 9.50
CA ALA A 31 14.24 32.37 8.66
C ALA A 31 13.17 31.26 8.50
N ALA A 32 11.96 31.62 8.83
CA ALA A 32 10.79 30.77 8.58
C ALA A 32 10.41 30.85 7.10
N ASP A 33 10.50 29.75 6.40
CA ASP A 33 9.95 29.61 5.04
C ASP A 33 8.79 28.63 5.08
N ARG A 34 7.64 29.04 4.56
CA ARG A 34 6.45 28.20 4.43
C ARG A 34 6.18 27.90 2.98
N ARG A 35 6.09 26.63 2.64
CA ARG A 35 5.78 26.18 1.27
C ARG A 35 4.62 25.23 1.26
N ASP A 36 3.66 25.55 0.42
CA ASP A 36 2.58 24.66 0.06
C ASP A 36 3.07 23.72 -1.04
N TYR A 37 2.94 22.42 -0.84
CA TYR A 37 3.19 21.45 -1.90
C TYR A 37 1.93 20.67 -2.25
N LYS A 38 1.81 20.28 -3.52
CA LYS A 38 0.71 19.50 -4.05
C LYS A 38 1.26 18.31 -4.82
N SER A 39 1.05 17.12 -4.34
CA SER A 39 1.44 15.92 -5.04
C SER A 39 0.21 15.12 -5.47
N ARG A 40 0.26 14.51 -6.65
CA ARG A 40 -0.79 13.63 -7.18
C ARG A 40 -0.25 12.22 -7.26
N ALA A 41 -1.02 11.28 -6.75
CA ALA A 41 -0.70 9.86 -6.80
C ALA A 41 -1.78 9.11 -7.56
N THR A 42 -1.37 8.23 -8.47
CA THR A 42 -2.26 7.29 -9.17
C THR A 42 -1.73 5.89 -8.99
N ALA A 43 -2.60 4.94 -8.66
CA ALA A 43 -2.22 3.55 -8.48
C ALA A 43 -3.27 2.61 -9.08
N LEU A 44 -2.80 1.55 -9.73
CA LEU A 44 -3.61 0.46 -10.26
C LEU A 44 -3.12 -0.85 -9.64
N SER A 45 -4.04 -1.61 -9.07
CA SER A 45 -3.77 -2.94 -8.52
C SER A 45 -4.62 -3.98 -9.23
N LEU A 46 -4.00 -5.10 -9.60
CA LEU A 46 -4.64 -6.32 -10.08
C LEU A 46 -4.24 -7.45 -9.15
N GLU A 47 -5.22 -8.12 -8.55
CA GLU A 47 -5.01 -9.27 -7.69
C GLU A 47 -5.82 -10.46 -8.20
N TYR A 48 -5.20 -11.63 -8.19
CA TYR A 48 -5.83 -12.92 -8.42
C TYR A 48 -5.62 -13.81 -7.21
N GLY A 49 -6.67 -14.51 -6.80
CA GLY A 49 -6.64 -15.53 -5.77
C GLY A 49 -7.48 -16.74 -6.17
N LYS A 50 -7.11 -17.90 -5.67
CA LYS A 50 -7.89 -19.12 -5.85
C LYS A 50 -8.09 -19.82 -4.53
N ARG A 51 -9.35 -19.88 -4.07
CA ARG A 51 -9.72 -20.51 -2.80
C ARG A 51 -10.01 -21.98 -2.99
N PHE A 52 -9.24 -22.82 -2.30
CA PHE A 52 -9.45 -24.25 -2.16
C PHE A 52 -10.11 -24.51 -0.81
N GLN A 53 -11.40 -24.81 -0.82
CA GLN A 53 -12.15 -25.08 0.38
C GLN A 53 -12.07 -26.57 0.74
N ARG A 54 -11.86 -26.84 2.03
CA ARG A 54 -11.85 -28.18 2.61
C ARG A 54 -13.05 -28.36 3.54
N GLU A 55 -13.20 -29.58 4.06
CA GLU A 55 -14.20 -29.90 5.07
C GLU A 55 -14.03 -29.03 6.32
N GLN A 56 -15.10 -28.84 7.08
CA GLN A 56 -15.14 -28.04 8.31
C GLN A 56 -14.85 -26.53 8.12
N GLY A 57 -14.98 -26.02 6.89
CA GLY A 57 -14.82 -24.60 6.61
C GLY A 57 -13.36 -24.11 6.51
N VAL A 58 -12.39 -25.00 6.58
CA VAL A 58 -10.98 -24.67 6.37
C VAL A 58 -10.74 -24.39 4.88
N TYR A 59 -9.96 -23.37 4.58
CA TYR A 59 -9.57 -23.03 3.21
C TYR A 59 -8.09 -22.66 3.10
N LEU A 60 -7.58 -22.82 1.89
CA LEU A 60 -6.26 -22.39 1.44
C LEU A 60 -6.45 -21.52 0.21
N GLU A 61 -5.83 -20.34 0.19
CA GLU A 61 -5.95 -19.40 -0.92
C GLU A 61 -4.58 -18.85 -1.31
N PRO A 62 -3.91 -19.42 -2.34
CA PRO A 62 -2.80 -18.78 -2.99
C PRO A 62 -3.28 -17.50 -3.70
N GLN A 63 -2.44 -16.46 -3.65
CA GLN A 63 -2.73 -15.13 -4.18
C GLN A 63 -1.52 -14.59 -4.94
N ALA A 64 -1.78 -13.85 -6.02
CA ALA A 64 -0.78 -13.08 -6.73
C ALA A 64 -1.34 -11.67 -7.01
N GLN A 65 -0.52 -10.64 -6.86
CA GLN A 65 -0.91 -9.25 -7.08
C GLN A 65 0.20 -8.48 -7.78
N LEU A 66 -0.19 -7.59 -8.65
CA LEU A 66 0.65 -6.54 -9.21
C LEU A 66 0.03 -5.18 -8.87
N LEU A 67 0.81 -4.33 -8.22
CA LEU A 67 0.46 -2.94 -7.92
C LEU A 67 1.44 -2.04 -8.67
N VAL A 68 0.93 -1.19 -9.55
CA VAL A 68 1.72 -0.13 -10.19
C VAL A 68 1.23 1.22 -9.70
N SER A 69 2.15 2.12 -9.41
CA SER A 69 1.82 3.47 -8.96
C SER A 69 2.78 4.52 -9.49
N HIS A 70 2.25 5.72 -9.63
CA HIS A 70 3.00 6.90 -10.03
C HIS A 70 2.64 8.06 -9.10
N ILE A 71 3.65 8.72 -8.60
CA ILE A 71 3.55 9.97 -7.82
C ILE A 71 4.26 11.03 -8.61
N ASN A 72 3.59 12.14 -8.89
CA ASN A 72 4.18 13.26 -9.62
C ASN A 72 5.29 13.90 -8.81
N GLY A 73 6.37 14.26 -9.50
CA GLY A 73 7.41 15.14 -8.96
C GLY A 73 6.93 16.57 -8.84
N GLU A 74 7.62 17.33 -8.02
CA GLU A 74 7.41 18.77 -7.83
C GLU A 74 8.75 19.52 -7.76
N ALA A 75 8.72 20.78 -8.16
CA ALA A 75 9.83 21.70 -8.01
C ALA A 75 9.36 22.94 -7.25
N ALA A 76 10.14 23.38 -6.29
CA ALA A 76 9.91 24.59 -5.53
C ALA A 76 11.23 25.37 -5.34
N VAL A 77 11.13 26.69 -5.19
CA VAL A 77 12.26 27.52 -4.82
C VAL A 77 11.93 28.18 -3.48
N THR A 78 12.82 28.01 -2.51
CA THR A 78 12.68 28.64 -1.18
C THR A 78 12.98 30.12 -1.25
N ASP A 79 12.58 30.89 -0.22
CA ASP A 79 12.87 32.33 -0.15
C ASP A 79 14.37 32.63 -0.10
N TYR A 80 15.20 31.64 0.25
CA TYR A 80 16.67 31.74 0.22
C TYR A 80 17.29 31.36 -1.13
N GLY A 81 16.46 31.11 -2.16
CA GLY A 81 16.92 30.74 -3.49
C GLY A 81 17.36 29.29 -3.60
N ILE A 82 17.08 28.43 -2.60
CA ILE A 82 17.32 27.00 -2.71
C ILE A 82 16.23 26.42 -3.60
N ARG A 83 16.64 25.81 -4.72
CA ARG A 83 15.77 25.06 -5.62
C ARG A 83 15.69 23.62 -5.12
N VAL A 84 14.49 23.16 -4.83
CA VAL A 84 14.19 21.79 -4.43
C VAL A 84 13.41 21.14 -5.58
N GLU A 85 13.97 20.10 -6.17
CA GLU A 85 13.34 19.34 -7.24
C GLU A 85 13.19 17.89 -6.78
N SER A 86 11.96 17.44 -6.60
CA SER A 86 11.64 16.03 -6.38
C SER A 86 11.18 15.42 -7.68
N GLU A 87 11.87 14.38 -8.13
CA GLU A 87 11.46 13.62 -9.30
C GLU A 87 10.20 12.81 -9.01
N GLY A 88 9.43 12.50 -10.06
CA GLY A 88 8.27 11.61 -9.93
C GLY A 88 8.70 10.20 -9.56
N ILE A 89 7.95 9.56 -8.66
CA ILE A 89 8.23 8.20 -8.20
C ILE A 89 7.36 7.23 -8.99
N ASN A 90 8.01 6.25 -9.65
CA ASN A 90 7.35 5.12 -10.26
C ASN A 90 7.63 3.88 -9.42
N SER A 91 6.59 3.16 -9.05
CA SER A 91 6.66 1.95 -8.25
C SER A 91 5.87 0.83 -8.92
N ALA A 92 6.44 -0.37 -8.90
CA ALA A 92 5.80 -1.60 -9.36
C ALA A 92 6.08 -2.71 -8.35
N VAL A 93 5.09 -3.05 -7.53
CA VAL A 93 5.18 -4.09 -6.51
C VAL A 93 4.48 -5.35 -6.97
N GLY A 94 5.24 -6.44 -7.09
CA GLY A 94 4.71 -7.80 -7.22
C GLY A 94 4.54 -8.43 -5.85
N ARG A 95 3.44 -9.14 -5.62
CA ARG A 95 3.19 -9.92 -4.40
C ARG A 95 2.73 -11.31 -4.75
N ILE A 96 3.30 -12.30 -4.07
CA ILE A 96 2.75 -13.66 -3.99
C ILE A 96 2.47 -13.97 -2.54
N GLY A 97 1.33 -14.60 -2.26
CA GLY A 97 0.90 -14.86 -0.90
C GLY A 97 0.14 -16.18 -0.78
N LEU A 98 0.09 -16.67 0.43
CA LEU A 98 -0.69 -17.83 0.83
C LEU A 98 -1.50 -17.47 2.07
N GLU A 99 -2.81 -17.59 1.96
CA GLU A 99 -3.75 -17.40 3.05
C GLU A 99 -4.32 -18.76 3.46
N VAL A 100 -4.30 -19.01 4.77
CA VAL A 100 -4.96 -20.15 5.39
C VAL A 100 -5.98 -19.58 6.35
N GLY A 101 -7.22 -20.02 6.23
CA GLY A 101 -8.28 -19.55 7.09
C GLY A 101 -9.32 -20.62 7.39
N GLN A 102 -10.19 -20.27 8.30
CA GLN A 102 -11.34 -21.08 8.65
C GLN A 102 -12.58 -20.21 8.70
N LYS A 103 -13.63 -20.66 8.03
CA LYS A 103 -14.95 -20.03 8.06
C LYS A 103 -15.85 -20.81 9.00
N TYR A 104 -16.37 -20.13 9.98
CA TYR A 104 -17.43 -20.59 10.88
C TYR A 104 -18.80 -20.08 10.43
N GLN A 105 -19.86 -20.45 11.13
CA GLN A 105 -21.21 -20.03 10.75
C GLN A 105 -21.36 -18.50 10.67
N ARG A 106 -20.75 -17.74 11.60
CA ARG A 106 -20.86 -16.29 11.74
C ARG A 106 -19.52 -15.56 11.86
N SER A 107 -18.44 -16.24 11.59
CA SER A 107 -17.11 -15.65 11.70
C SER A 107 -16.14 -16.31 10.76
N SER A 108 -15.08 -15.62 10.45
CA SER A 108 -13.93 -16.18 9.79
C SER A 108 -12.66 -15.66 10.43
N ALA A 109 -11.61 -16.47 10.40
CA ALA A 109 -10.28 -16.05 10.81
C ALA A 109 -9.26 -16.56 9.79
N TYR A 110 -8.22 -15.81 9.57
CA TYR A 110 -7.16 -16.20 8.64
C TYR A 110 -5.79 -15.71 9.10
N ILE A 111 -4.78 -16.40 8.63
CA ILE A 111 -3.40 -15.97 8.61
C ILE A 111 -2.90 -15.98 7.17
N LYS A 112 -2.16 -14.95 6.78
CA LYS A 112 -1.61 -14.81 5.44
C LYS A 112 -0.13 -14.49 5.52
N ALA A 113 0.69 -15.19 4.75
CA ALA A 113 2.09 -14.90 4.53
C ALA A 113 2.30 -14.49 3.07
N SER A 114 3.02 -13.41 2.84
CA SER A 114 3.29 -12.87 1.50
C SER A 114 4.76 -12.53 1.34
N LEU A 115 5.27 -12.76 0.14
CA LEU A 115 6.55 -12.23 -0.33
C LEU A 115 6.24 -11.12 -1.33
N LEU A 116 6.84 -9.96 -1.12
CA LEU A 116 6.69 -8.78 -1.96
C LEU A 116 8.03 -8.40 -2.57
N HIS A 117 7.98 -7.85 -3.77
CA HIS A 117 9.16 -7.30 -4.44
C HIS A 117 8.81 -5.99 -5.13
N GLU A 118 9.58 -4.92 -4.82
CA GLU A 118 9.52 -3.64 -5.51
C GLU A 118 10.54 -3.66 -6.64
N PHE A 119 10.07 -3.50 -7.89
CA PHE A 119 10.89 -3.48 -9.10
C PHE A 119 11.40 -2.09 -9.48
N GLY A 120 10.89 -1.05 -8.82
CA GLY A 120 11.22 0.36 -9.02
C GLY A 120 11.41 1.06 -7.69
N GLY A 121 10.69 2.16 -7.45
CA GLY A 121 10.67 2.85 -6.15
C GLY A 121 11.87 3.78 -5.94
N ARG A 122 12.51 4.24 -6.99
CA ARG A 122 13.54 5.27 -6.89
C ARG A 122 12.90 6.62 -6.59
N ALA A 123 13.42 7.30 -5.57
CA ALA A 123 12.98 8.61 -5.13
C ALA A 123 14.20 9.53 -5.04
N ASP A 124 14.29 10.46 -5.97
CA ASP A 124 15.40 11.41 -6.05
C ASP A 124 14.89 12.81 -5.74
N THR A 125 15.53 13.46 -4.78
CA THR A 125 15.31 14.88 -4.44
C THR A 125 16.62 15.64 -4.56
N VAL A 126 16.64 16.63 -5.44
CA VAL A 126 17.81 17.44 -5.73
C VAL A 126 17.60 18.82 -5.14
N LEU A 127 18.56 19.27 -4.34
CA LEU A 127 18.61 20.63 -3.79
C LEU A 127 19.75 21.39 -4.47
N THR A 128 19.47 22.56 -5.00
CA THR A 128 20.46 23.42 -5.67
C THR A 128 20.47 24.80 -5.06
N LEU A 129 21.67 25.29 -4.71
CA LEU A 129 21.88 26.67 -4.24
C LEU A 129 23.11 27.23 -4.96
N GLY A 130 22.91 28.19 -5.87
CA GLY A 130 23.97 28.70 -6.73
C GLY A 130 24.57 27.57 -7.59
N ASP A 131 25.86 27.33 -7.46
CA ASP A 131 26.59 26.26 -8.17
C ASP A 131 26.65 24.93 -7.37
N GLU A 132 26.14 24.90 -6.13
CA GLU A 132 26.16 23.74 -5.26
C GLU A 132 24.90 22.90 -5.43
N THR A 133 25.08 21.58 -5.54
CA THR A 133 23.99 20.63 -5.70
C THR A 133 24.13 19.47 -4.71
N LEU A 134 23.05 19.15 -4.02
CA LEU A 134 22.94 18.01 -3.11
C LEU A 134 21.81 17.10 -3.59
N CYS A 135 22.08 15.80 -3.71
CA CYS A 135 21.06 14.80 -3.99
C CYS A 135 20.75 13.96 -2.73
N ASP A 136 19.49 13.89 -2.33
CA ASP A 136 18.95 12.83 -1.48
C ASP A 136 18.30 11.79 -2.38
N CYS A 137 19.12 10.86 -2.85
CA CYS A 137 18.74 9.84 -3.84
C CYS A 137 18.54 8.51 -3.11
N ARG A 138 17.30 7.98 -3.14
CA ARG A 138 16.94 6.74 -2.43
C ARG A 138 16.39 5.71 -3.37
N ASP A 139 16.85 4.48 -3.19
CA ASP A 139 16.35 3.32 -3.89
C ASP A 139 15.62 2.41 -2.88
N TYR A 140 14.32 2.22 -3.10
CA TYR A 140 13.45 1.36 -2.29
C TYR A 140 13.18 0.02 -2.95
N SER A 141 13.91 -0.31 -4.04
CA SER A 141 13.80 -1.64 -4.67
C SER A 141 14.20 -2.75 -3.70
N GLY A 142 13.64 -3.93 -3.91
CA GLY A 142 13.99 -5.10 -3.11
C GLY A 142 12.79 -5.89 -2.63
N SER A 143 13.09 -6.94 -1.86
CA SER A 143 12.08 -7.88 -1.39
C SER A 143 11.87 -7.78 0.12
N TRP A 144 10.64 -8.02 0.55
CA TRP A 144 10.28 -8.14 1.97
C TRP A 144 9.16 -9.16 2.17
N TRP A 145 9.01 -9.60 3.40
CA TRP A 145 7.92 -10.47 3.83
C TRP A 145 6.86 -9.68 4.56
N GLU A 146 5.61 -10.12 4.44
CA GLU A 146 4.50 -9.60 5.21
C GLU A 146 3.69 -10.74 5.80
N LEU A 147 3.37 -10.63 7.08
CA LEU A 147 2.43 -11.50 7.78
C LEU A 147 1.18 -10.70 8.13
N ASN A 148 0.02 -11.28 7.83
CA ASN A 148 -1.28 -10.73 8.20
C ASN A 148 -2.02 -11.74 9.07
N LEU A 149 -2.73 -11.22 10.07
CA LEU A 149 -3.72 -11.93 10.86
C LEU A 149 -5.02 -11.13 10.81
N GLY A 150 -6.10 -11.77 10.43
CA GLY A 150 -7.36 -11.08 10.30
C GLY A 150 -8.57 -11.98 10.48
N GLY A 151 -9.73 -11.35 10.43
CA GLY A 151 -11.00 -12.04 10.54
C GLY A 151 -12.19 -11.15 10.31
N GLU A 152 -13.34 -11.80 10.24
CA GLU A 152 -14.63 -11.17 10.02
C GLU A 152 -15.64 -11.80 10.99
N LEU A 153 -16.49 -10.97 11.57
CA LEU A 153 -17.55 -11.37 12.48
C LEU A 153 -18.88 -10.80 11.99
N GLU A 154 -19.83 -11.66 11.68
CA GLU A 154 -21.21 -11.29 11.34
C GLU A 154 -21.93 -10.84 12.61
N LEU A 155 -22.23 -9.54 12.71
CA LEU A 155 -22.93 -8.93 13.87
C LEU A 155 -24.45 -9.05 13.76
N GLY A 156 -24.96 -9.35 12.56
CA GLY A 156 -26.38 -9.45 12.28
C GLY A 156 -26.65 -9.89 10.86
N ARG A 157 -27.89 -9.76 10.39
CA ARG A 157 -28.25 -10.21 9.03
C ARG A 157 -27.51 -9.46 7.91
N ASN A 158 -27.13 -8.21 8.16
CA ASN A 158 -26.61 -7.32 7.12
C ASN A 158 -25.36 -6.53 7.59
N ASN A 159 -24.74 -6.91 8.71
CA ASN A 159 -23.63 -6.15 9.29
C ASN A 159 -22.46 -7.08 9.61
N ASP A 160 -21.29 -6.77 9.10
CA ASP A 160 -20.06 -7.49 9.37
C ASP A 160 -19.02 -6.55 9.98
N LEU A 161 -18.36 -6.99 11.03
CA LEU A 161 -17.14 -6.38 11.56
C LEU A 161 -15.95 -7.11 10.99
N TYR A 162 -14.98 -6.39 10.45
CA TYR A 162 -13.73 -6.97 10.00
C TYR A 162 -12.54 -6.32 10.69
N PHE A 163 -11.46 -7.09 10.83
CA PHE A 163 -10.16 -6.60 11.29
C PHE A 163 -9.02 -7.32 10.56
N ASP A 164 -7.91 -6.63 10.44
CA ASP A 164 -6.66 -7.15 9.88
C ASP A 164 -5.49 -6.45 10.56
N VAL A 165 -4.48 -7.22 10.95
CA VAL A 165 -3.22 -6.74 11.50
C VAL A 165 -2.10 -7.28 10.63
N ALA A 166 -1.25 -6.40 10.12
CA ALA A 166 -0.13 -6.74 9.26
C ALA A 166 1.19 -6.26 9.85
N ARG A 167 2.24 -7.03 9.59
CA ARG A 167 3.63 -6.68 9.90
C ARG A 167 4.55 -7.10 8.78
N SER A 168 5.49 -6.20 8.40
CA SER A 168 6.50 -6.48 7.39
C SER A 168 7.86 -6.76 8.01
N PHE A 169 8.68 -7.57 7.31
CA PHE A 169 10.01 -7.99 7.73
C PHE A 169 10.97 -7.96 6.54
N GLY A 170 12.14 -7.38 6.72
CA GLY A 170 13.17 -7.27 5.67
C GLY A 170 12.90 -6.12 4.69
N GLY A 171 13.85 -5.89 3.78
CA GLY A 171 13.77 -4.84 2.76
C GLY A 171 14.07 -3.43 3.27
N ALA A 172 14.16 -2.50 2.32
CA ALA A 172 14.38 -1.07 2.59
C ALA A 172 13.14 -0.41 3.19
N PHE A 173 11.94 -0.89 2.84
CA PHE A 173 10.68 -0.39 3.36
C PHE A 173 10.14 -1.34 4.45
N GLN A 174 10.21 -0.90 5.70
CA GLN A 174 9.71 -1.68 6.85
C GLN A 174 8.44 -1.03 7.42
N LYS A 175 7.31 -1.66 7.17
CA LYS A 175 6.07 -1.39 7.88
C LYS A 175 6.07 -2.18 9.19
N GLN A 176 6.29 -1.51 10.32
CA GLN A 176 6.32 -2.20 11.61
C GLN A 176 4.97 -2.83 11.95
N TRP A 177 3.90 -2.05 11.87
CA TRP A 177 2.53 -2.50 12.13
C TRP A 177 1.54 -1.72 11.28
N GLN A 178 0.53 -2.44 10.78
CA GLN A 178 -0.65 -1.84 10.19
C GLN A 178 -1.87 -2.53 10.80
N ILE A 179 -2.83 -1.74 11.27
CA ILE A 179 -4.08 -2.24 11.83
C ILE A 179 -5.21 -1.63 11.02
N ASN A 180 -6.09 -2.49 10.51
CA ASN A 180 -7.29 -2.09 9.81
C ASN A 180 -8.48 -2.70 10.55
N ALA A 181 -9.51 -1.91 10.78
CA ALA A 181 -10.79 -2.39 11.31
C ALA A 181 -11.92 -1.58 10.68
N GLY A 182 -13.07 -2.20 10.49
CA GLY A 182 -14.22 -1.52 9.95
C GLY A 182 -15.49 -2.35 10.03
N VAL A 183 -16.61 -1.69 9.73
CA VAL A 183 -17.94 -2.31 9.69
C VAL A 183 -18.45 -2.21 8.26
N ARG A 184 -18.97 -3.30 7.74
CA ARG A 184 -19.65 -3.37 6.43
C ARG A 184 -21.14 -3.48 6.68
N PHE A 185 -21.90 -2.64 6.00
CA PHE A 185 -23.37 -2.68 5.99
C PHE A 185 -23.83 -3.14 4.61
N SER A 186 -24.69 -4.16 4.54
CA SER A 186 -25.34 -4.61 3.30
C SER A 186 -26.81 -4.22 3.35
N PHE A 187 -27.33 -3.57 2.30
CA PHE A 187 -28.69 -3.07 2.20
C PHE A 187 -29.52 -3.93 1.26
#